data_d86c6460f0b6f4fa58d65757e19be6a5
#
_entry.id   d86c6460f0b6f4fa58d65757e19be6a5
#
_cell.length_a   1.000
_cell.length_b   1.000
_cell.length_c   1.000
_cell.angle_alpha   90.00
_cell.angle_beta   90.00
_cell.angle_gamma   90.00
#
_symmetry.space_group_name_H-M   'P 1'
#
loop_
_entity.id
_entity.type
_entity.pdbx_description
1 polymer ?
#
loop_
_entity_poly.entity_id
_entity_poly.type
_entity_poly.pdbx_seq_one_letter_code
_entity_poly.pdbx_strand_id
1 'polypeptide(L)'
;MYIKRGMITCIMGKNGMGKTTLLETIIGHHRPYLGHINYNGVNISKLLPYERAKLGLAYVPQGREIFPRLTVKENLFTGLSIKNNDYKLDTEVLSLFPILSEMLDRYGGDLSGGQQQQLAIARALLMRPKVLILDEPTEGIQPSIIKIIKDVIVHVKEVKKTTIVLVEQYFDFVQDIADEVFIIDRGKVFKSGKVKILKDKNIKNILAV
;
A
#
# COMPACT_ATOMS: atom_id res chain seq x y z
N MET A 1 4.16 -10.18 14.61
CA MET A 1 3.67 -8.83 14.31
C MET A 1 2.14 -8.85 14.32
N TYR A 2 1.49 -7.85 14.88
CA TYR A 2 0.03 -7.73 14.91
C TYR A 2 -0.38 -6.37 14.35
N ILE A 3 -1.20 -6.36 13.31
CA ILE A 3 -1.70 -5.16 12.63
C ILE A 3 -3.13 -4.91 13.11
N LYS A 4 -3.38 -3.74 13.66
CA LYS A 4 -4.69 -3.36 14.19
C LYS A 4 -5.61 -2.89 13.06
N ARG A 5 -6.87 -3.30 13.14
CA ARG A 5 -7.88 -2.91 12.17
C ARG A 5 -8.13 -1.39 12.18
N GLY A 6 -8.27 -0.80 11.00
CA GLY A 6 -8.58 0.62 10.82
C GLY A 6 -7.44 1.57 11.20
N MET A 7 -6.22 1.06 11.32
CA MET A 7 -5.02 1.85 11.59
C MET A 7 -4.09 1.86 10.39
N ILE A 8 -3.23 2.88 10.33
CA ILE A 8 -2.06 2.93 9.45
C ILE A 8 -0.88 2.37 10.24
N THR A 9 -0.43 1.18 9.85
CA THR A 9 0.76 0.54 10.40
C THR A 9 1.90 0.68 9.40
N CYS A 10 2.97 1.37 9.79
CA CYS A 10 4.15 1.50 8.94
C CYS A 10 5.25 0.51 9.35
N ILE A 11 5.87 -0.11 8.35
CA ILE A 11 7.03 -0.99 8.48
C ILE A 11 8.22 -0.22 7.94
N MET A 12 9.18 0.08 8.80
CA MET A 12 10.40 0.82 8.47
C MET A 12 11.64 -0.05 8.65
N GLY A 13 12.68 0.27 7.91
CA GLY A 13 13.98 -0.40 7.98
C GLY A 13 14.80 -0.08 6.75
N LYS A 14 16.12 -0.28 6.82
CA LYS A 14 17.02 -0.07 5.68
C LYS A 14 16.69 -1.01 4.52
N ASN A 15 17.22 -0.70 3.34
CA ASN A 15 17.11 -1.59 2.18
C ASN A 15 17.77 -2.94 2.49
N GLY A 16 17.18 -4.02 1.95
CA GLY A 16 17.67 -5.38 2.18
C GLY A 16 17.29 -5.98 3.54
N MET A 17 16.53 -5.28 4.41
CA MET A 17 16.13 -5.80 5.71
C MET A 17 14.93 -6.76 5.68
N GLY A 18 14.40 -7.08 4.50
CA GLY A 18 13.31 -8.06 4.33
C GLY A 18 11.90 -7.47 4.35
N LYS A 19 11.74 -6.15 4.20
CA LYS A 19 10.42 -5.48 4.21
C LYS A 19 9.52 -5.96 3.06
N THR A 20 10.01 -5.89 1.82
CA THR A 20 9.27 -6.34 0.63
C THR A 20 8.97 -7.84 0.69
N THR A 21 9.93 -8.68 1.11
CA THR A 21 9.70 -10.12 1.29
C THR A 21 8.58 -10.40 2.31
N LEU A 22 8.51 -9.60 3.38
CA LEU A 22 7.41 -9.69 4.35
C LEU A 22 6.07 -9.36 3.68
N LEU A 23 5.97 -8.27 2.89
CA LEU A 23 4.76 -7.92 2.17
C LEU A 23 4.38 -9.00 1.15
N GLU A 24 5.32 -9.49 0.35
CA GLU A 24 5.11 -10.56 -0.62
C GLU A 24 4.63 -11.86 0.06
N THR A 25 5.10 -12.12 1.28
CA THR A 25 4.58 -13.23 2.09
C THR A 25 3.15 -12.96 2.57
N ILE A 26 2.82 -11.73 2.97
CA ILE A 26 1.46 -11.33 3.40
C ILE A 26 0.46 -11.42 2.23
N ILE A 27 0.86 -11.06 1.01
CA ILE A 27 -0.02 -11.11 -0.17
C ILE A 27 -0.06 -12.49 -0.85
N GLY A 28 0.87 -13.41 -0.49
CA GLY A 28 0.87 -14.80 -0.92
C GLY A 28 1.75 -15.15 -2.10
N HIS A 29 2.63 -14.25 -2.55
CA HIS A 29 3.67 -14.57 -3.53
C HIS A 29 4.68 -15.57 -2.96
N HIS A 30 4.96 -15.47 -1.65
CA HIS A 30 5.78 -16.43 -0.93
C HIS A 30 4.97 -17.13 0.18
N ARG A 31 5.26 -18.38 0.41
CA ARG A 31 4.73 -19.12 1.57
C ARG A 31 5.69 -18.95 2.74
N PRO A 32 5.19 -18.69 3.97
CA PRO A 32 6.05 -18.67 5.14
C PRO A 32 6.65 -20.07 5.35
N TYR A 33 7.96 -20.13 5.54
CA TYR A 33 8.65 -21.39 5.86
C TYR A 33 8.26 -21.91 7.25
N LEU A 34 8.13 -20.99 8.22
CA LEU A 34 7.69 -21.26 9.58
C LEU A 34 6.64 -20.25 10.00
N GLY A 35 5.81 -20.62 10.95
CA GLY A 35 4.75 -19.76 11.47
C GLY A 35 3.51 -19.74 10.58
N HIS A 36 2.66 -18.74 10.81
CA HIS A 36 1.39 -18.61 10.10
C HIS A 36 0.95 -17.14 10.00
N ILE A 37 0.12 -16.85 9.01
CA ILE A 37 -0.51 -15.55 8.81
C ILE A 37 -2.01 -15.73 9.05
N ASN A 38 -2.53 -14.99 10.03
CA ASN A 38 -3.96 -14.96 10.32
C ASN A 38 -4.57 -13.64 9.86
N TYR A 39 -5.70 -13.75 9.18
CA TYR A 39 -6.52 -12.62 8.77
C TYR A 39 -7.96 -12.83 9.26
N ASN A 40 -8.45 -11.97 10.16
CA ASN A 40 -9.78 -12.07 10.77
C ASN A 40 -10.08 -13.49 11.32
N GLY A 41 -9.12 -14.11 12.00
CA GLY A 41 -9.26 -15.46 12.60
C GLY A 41 -9.03 -16.61 11.61
N VAL A 42 -8.86 -16.34 10.31
CA VAL A 42 -8.61 -17.36 9.28
C VAL A 42 -7.11 -17.42 8.98
N ASN A 43 -6.56 -18.63 8.99
CA ASN A 43 -5.18 -18.86 8.55
C ASN A 43 -5.10 -18.79 7.03
N ILE A 44 -4.44 -17.75 6.52
CA ILE A 44 -4.28 -17.48 5.09
C ILE A 44 -2.91 -17.90 4.52
N SER A 45 -2.06 -18.55 5.32
CA SER A 45 -0.66 -18.86 4.94
C SER A 45 -0.54 -19.68 3.65
N LYS A 46 -1.53 -20.52 3.35
CA LYS A 46 -1.56 -21.39 2.17
C LYS A 46 -2.36 -20.82 1.00
N LEU A 47 -3.11 -19.73 1.22
CA LEU A 47 -3.94 -19.13 0.18
C LEU A 47 -3.06 -18.43 -0.88
N LEU A 48 -3.48 -18.57 -2.12
CA LEU A 48 -2.88 -17.90 -3.27
C LEU A 48 -3.21 -16.40 -3.29
N PRO A 49 -2.44 -15.56 -4.00
CA PRO A 49 -2.67 -14.11 -4.01
C PRO A 49 -4.10 -13.72 -4.38
N TYR A 50 -4.68 -14.34 -5.41
CA TYR A 50 -6.05 -14.03 -5.83
C TYR A 50 -7.11 -14.40 -4.77
N GLU A 51 -6.87 -15.44 -3.98
CA GLU A 51 -7.77 -15.81 -2.87
C GLU A 51 -7.70 -14.76 -1.76
N ARG A 52 -6.49 -14.26 -1.43
CA ARG A 52 -6.31 -13.16 -0.47
C ARG A 52 -6.91 -11.86 -0.98
N ALA A 53 -6.81 -11.57 -2.27
CA ALA A 53 -7.48 -10.44 -2.90
C ALA A 53 -9.01 -10.52 -2.76
N LYS A 54 -9.62 -11.70 -2.96
CA LYS A 54 -11.06 -11.94 -2.71
C LYS A 54 -11.46 -11.72 -1.26
N LEU A 55 -10.58 -11.96 -0.30
CA LEU A 55 -10.80 -11.65 1.11
C LEU A 55 -10.74 -10.14 1.41
N GLY A 56 -10.23 -9.34 0.48
CA GLY A 56 -10.15 -7.88 0.58
C GLY A 56 -8.75 -7.34 0.88
N LEU A 57 -7.68 -8.08 0.57
CA LEU A 57 -6.32 -7.58 0.58
C LEU A 57 -5.99 -6.99 -0.80
N ALA A 58 -5.63 -5.70 -0.86
CA ALA A 58 -5.10 -5.07 -2.07
C ALA A 58 -3.64 -4.67 -1.84
N TYR A 59 -2.85 -4.74 -2.90
CA TYR A 59 -1.42 -4.46 -2.86
C TYR A 59 -1.02 -3.52 -3.99
N VAL A 60 -0.22 -2.53 -3.64
CA VAL A 60 0.48 -1.65 -4.58
C VAL A 60 1.97 -1.91 -4.37
N PRO A 61 2.65 -2.57 -5.31
CA PRO A 61 4.06 -2.91 -5.21
C PRO A 61 4.96 -1.69 -5.41
N GLN A 62 6.21 -1.82 -4.96
CA GLN A 62 7.28 -0.94 -5.39
C GLN A 62 7.38 -0.97 -6.93
N GLY A 63 7.62 0.17 -7.55
CA GLY A 63 7.66 0.25 -9.03
C GLY A 63 6.28 0.34 -9.71
N ARG A 64 5.17 0.42 -8.92
CA ARG A 64 3.81 0.74 -9.37
C ARG A 64 3.09 -0.38 -10.14
N GLU A 65 3.78 -1.13 -10.99
CA GLU A 65 3.29 -2.25 -11.82
C GLU A 65 1.95 -1.95 -12.52
N ILE A 66 1.89 -0.78 -13.17
CA ILE A 66 0.78 -0.44 -14.07
C ILE A 66 0.96 -1.16 -15.42
N PHE A 67 -0.11 -1.32 -16.17
CA PHE A 67 -0.06 -1.85 -17.53
C PHE A 67 0.25 -0.73 -18.53
N PRO A 68 1.49 -0.60 -19.04
CA PRO A 68 1.89 0.57 -19.83
C PRO A 68 1.19 0.66 -21.18
N ARG A 69 0.76 -0.48 -21.74
CA ARG A 69 0.07 -0.57 -23.04
C ARG A 69 -1.46 -0.52 -22.93
N LEU A 70 -1.99 -0.45 -21.72
CA LEU A 70 -3.40 -0.19 -21.48
C LEU A 70 -3.61 1.29 -21.18
N THR A 71 -4.76 1.81 -21.55
CA THR A 71 -5.20 3.16 -21.16
C THR A 71 -5.38 3.26 -19.65
N VAL A 72 -5.46 4.48 -19.12
CA VAL A 72 -5.81 4.73 -17.71
C VAL A 72 -7.12 4.03 -17.35
N LYS A 73 -8.14 4.19 -18.19
CA LYS A 73 -9.46 3.55 -18.01
C LYS A 73 -9.35 2.03 -17.94
N GLU A 74 -8.64 1.41 -18.87
CA GLU A 74 -8.43 -0.05 -18.89
C GLU A 74 -7.64 -0.54 -17.68
N ASN A 75 -6.58 0.19 -17.28
CA ASN A 75 -5.86 -0.09 -16.04
C ASN A 75 -6.80 -0.09 -14.81
N LEU A 76 -7.67 0.91 -14.70
CA LEU A 76 -8.65 1.00 -13.61
C LEU A 76 -9.63 -0.18 -13.64
N PHE A 77 -10.09 -0.60 -14.80
CA PHE A 77 -10.99 -1.75 -14.95
C PHE A 77 -10.39 -3.06 -14.46
N THR A 78 -9.06 -3.24 -14.52
CA THR A 78 -8.43 -4.45 -13.96
C THR A 78 -8.66 -4.58 -12.45
N GLY A 79 -8.82 -3.47 -11.72
CA GLY A 79 -9.15 -3.47 -10.29
C GLY A 79 -10.61 -3.86 -9.99
N LEU A 80 -11.54 -3.65 -10.93
CA LEU A 80 -12.97 -3.97 -10.76
C LEU A 80 -13.27 -5.45 -10.95
N SER A 81 -12.49 -6.17 -11.75
CA SER A 81 -12.77 -7.54 -12.19
C SER A 81 -12.88 -8.57 -11.05
N ILE A 82 -12.42 -8.23 -9.84
CA ILE A 82 -12.39 -9.16 -8.70
C ILE A 82 -13.74 -9.29 -7.99
N LYS A 83 -14.60 -8.27 -8.04
CA LYS A 83 -15.83 -8.24 -7.22
C LYS A 83 -17.12 -7.99 -7.94
N ASN A 84 -17.13 -7.36 -9.11
CA ASN A 84 -18.39 -6.99 -9.80
C ASN A 84 -18.24 -7.11 -11.31
N ASN A 85 -19.25 -7.69 -11.98
CA ASN A 85 -19.43 -7.57 -13.43
C ASN A 85 -19.91 -6.16 -13.86
N ASP A 86 -19.94 -5.20 -12.96
CA ASP A 86 -20.34 -3.83 -13.25
C ASP A 86 -19.07 -3.01 -13.56
N TYR A 87 -18.77 -2.88 -14.85
CA TYR A 87 -17.63 -2.12 -15.40
C TYR A 87 -17.82 -0.60 -15.28
N LYS A 88 -18.49 -0.14 -14.23
CA LYS A 88 -18.65 1.28 -13.97
C LYS A 88 -17.57 1.78 -13.03
N LEU A 89 -16.79 2.76 -13.49
CA LEU A 89 -15.77 3.41 -12.67
C LEU A 89 -16.44 4.09 -11.46
N ASP A 90 -15.89 3.84 -10.29
CA ASP A 90 -16.32 4.47 -9.05
C ASP A 90 -15.90 5.95 -9.07
N THR A 91 -16.89 6.84 -9.17
CA THR A 91 -16.66 8.29 -9.21
C THR A 91 -16.01 8.81 -7.94
N GLU A 92 -16.21 8.13 -6.81
CA GLU A 92 -15.54 8.48 -5.55
C GLU A 92 -14.02 8.25 -5.66
N VAL A 93 -13.57 7.10 -6.20
CA VAL A 93 -12.15 6.83 -6.41
C VAL A 93 -11.54 7.82 -7.39
N LEU A 94 -12.26 8.18 -8.46
CA LEU A 94 -11.79 9.19 -9.41
C LEU A 94 -11.69 10.58 -8.78
N SER A 95 -12.59 10.94 -7.85
CA SER A 95 -12.52 12.23 -7.16
C SER A 95 -11.29 12.36 -6.25
N LEU A 96 -10.72 11.25 -5.79
CA LEU A 96 -9.46 11.25 -5.03
C LEU A 96 -8.24 11.58 -5.91
N PHE A 97 -8.35 11.32 -7.21
CA PHE A 97 -7.27 11.53 -8.19
C PHE A 97 -7.82 12.22 -9.45
N PRO A 98 -8.21 13.52 -9.38
CA PRO A 98 -8.88 14.21 -10.49
C PRO A 98 -8.12 14.15 -11.81
N ILE A 99 -6.78 14.19 -11.76
CA ILE A 99 -5.92 14.12 -12.94
C ILE A 99 -6.14 12.85 -13.78
N LEU A 100 -6.53 11.72 -13.15
CA LEU A 100 -6.81 10.49 -13.88
C LEU A 100 -8.09 10.58 -14.70
N SER A 101 -9.07 11.35 -14.23
CA SER A 101 -10.32 11.59 -14.97
C SER A 101 -10.09 12.35 -16.26
N GLU A 102 -9.08 13.23 -16.30
CA GLU A 102 -8.69 14.01 -17.49
C GLU A 102 -7.88 13.19 -18.50
N MET A 103 -7.40 12.01 -18.09
CA MET A 103 -6.45 11.19 -18.85
C MET A 103 -6.94 9.78 -19.13
N LEU A 104 -8.25 9.53 -19.06
CA LEU A 104 -8.83 8.17 -19.15
C LEU A 104 -8.41 7.39 -20.39
N ASP A 105 -8.28 8.07 -21.54
CA ASP A 105 -7.94 7.46 -22.82
C ASP A 105 -6.42 7.45 -23.09
N ARG A 106 -5.60 7.97 -22.17
CA ARG A 106 -4.15 8.00 -22.30
C ARG A 106 -3.54 6.67 -21.89
N TYR A 107 -2.48 6.23 -22.58
CA TYR A 107 -1.76 5.02 -22.19
C TYR A 107 -1.04 5.20 -20.85
N GLY A 108 -1.04 4.14 -20.03
CA GLY A 108 -0.37 4.15 -18.74
C GLY A 108 1.14 4.45 -18.85
N GLY A 109 1.77 3.99 -19.94
CA GLY A 109 3.19 4.26 -20.20
C GLY A 109 3.53 5.73 -20.49
N ASP A 110 2.55 6.54 -20.91
CA ASP A 110 2.73 7.95 -21.22
C ASP A 110 2.55 8.87 -19.99
N LEU A 111 2.21 8.28 -18.85
CA LEU A 111 2.02 9.00 -17.61
C LEU A 111 3.37 9.29 -16.92
N SER A 112 3.46 10.44 -16.24
CA SER A 112 4.58 10.71 -15.34
C SER A 112 4.61 9.69 -14.18
N GLY A 113 5.77 9.52 -13.54
CA GLY A 113 5.90 8.60 -12.41
C GLY A 113 4.89 8.86 -11.29
N GLY A 114 4.60 10.12 -10.97
CA GLY A 114 3.59 10.47 -9.97
C GLY A 114 2.15 10.15 -10.42
N GLN A 115 1.83 10.29 -11.71
CA GLN A 115 0.53 9.90 -12.26
C GLN A 115 0.36 8.38 -12.30
N GLN A 116 1.42 7.64 -12.63
CA GLN A 116 1.43 6.18 -12.56
C GLN A 116 1.19 5.68 -11.13
N GLN A 117 1.78 6.34 -10.13
CA GLN A 117 1.57 6.01 -8.72
C GLN A 117 0.12 6.25 -8.30
N GLN A 118 -0.46 7.38 -8.70
CA GLN A 118 -1.88 7.66 -8.47
C GLN A 118 -2.77 6.60 -9.14
N LEU A 119 -2.45 6.20 -10.37
CA LEU A 119 -3.18 5.14 -11.10
C LEU A 119 -3.09 3.79 -10.38
N ALA A 120 -1.90 3.40 -9.89
CA ALA A 120 -1.72 2.14 -9.17
C ALA A 120 -2.53 2.10 -7.86
N ILE A 121 -2.54 3.21 -7.11
CA ILE A 121 -3.33 3.33 -5.88
C ILE A 121 -4.83 3.33 -6.21
N ALA A 122 -5.28 4.11 -7.20
CA ALA A 122 -6.68 4.15 -7.63
C ALA A 122 -7.18 2.75 -8.04
N ARG A 123 -6.40 2.01 -8.82
CA ARG A 123 -6.68 0.63 -9.21
C ARG A 123 -6.88 -0.28 -8.00
N ALA A 124 -6.01 -0.16 -6.98
CA ALA A 124 -6.14 -0.93 -5.75
C ALA A 124 -7.38 -0.53 -4.94
N LEU A 125 -7.75 0.75 -4.90
CA LEU A 125 -8.94 1.25 -4.20
C LEU A 125 -10.24 0.80 -4.84
N LEU A 126 -10.29 0.63 -6.17
CA LEU A 126 -11.46 0.10 -6.89
C LEU A 126 -11.82 -1.33 -6.46
N MET A 127 -10.88 -2.10 -5.92
CA MET A 127 -11.14 -3.40 -5.30
C MET A 127 -11.95 -3.27 -4.00
N ARG A 128 -12.17 -2.06 -3.47
CA ARG A 128 -12.79 -1.78 -2.17
C ARG A 128 -12.14 -2.59 -1.05
N PRO A 129 -10.84 -2.43 -0.81
CA PRO A 129 -10.08 -3.29 0.07
C PRO A 129 -10.46 -3.07 1.54
N LYS A 130 -10.38 -4.16 2.32
CA LYS A 130 -10.39 -4.10 3.79
C LYS A 130 -8.99 -3.82 4.35
N VAL A 131 -7.97 -4.27 3.63
CA VAL A 131 -6.56 -3.99 3.90
C VAL A 131 -5.90 -3.52 2.62
N LEU A 132 -5.32 -2.32 2.65
CA LEU A 132 -4.51 -1.77 1.57
C LEU A 132 -3.04 -1.84 1.99
N ILE A 133 -2.23 -2.50 1.17
CA ILE A 133 -0.81 -2.68 1.39
C ILE A 133 -0.07 -1.85 0.35
N LEU A 134 0.82 -0.96 0.79
CA LEU A 134 1.59 -0.05 -0.07
C LEU A 134 3.08 -0.25 0.20
N ASP A 135 3.85 -0.55 -0.86
CA ASP A 135 5.30 -0.73 -0.77
C ASP A 135 6.01 0.48 -1.38
N GLU A 136 6.62 1.30 -0.52
CA GLU A 136 7.36 2.52 -0.85
C GLU A 136 6.61 3.48 -1.82
N PRO A 137 5.36 3.88 -1.49
CA PRO A 137 4.52 4.64 -2.43
C PRO A 137 5.01 6.05 -2.71
N THR A 138 6.00 6.56 -1.97
CA THR A 138 6.56 7.91 -2.18
C THR A 138 7.88 7.90 -2.95
N GLU A 139 8.44 6.72 -3.26
CA GLU A 139 9.74 6.61 -3.92
C GLU A 139 9.73 7.23 -5.32
N GLY A 140 10.69 8.14 -5.56
CA GLY A 140 10.84 8.83 -6.86
C GLY A 140 9.67 9.73 -7.25
N ILE A 141 8.90 10.21 -6.26
CA ILE A 141 7.71 11.03 -6.45
C ILE A 141 7.96 12.48 -6.01
N GLN A 142 7.41 13.44 -6.75
CA GLN A 142 7.51 14.86 -6.41
C GLN A 142 6.71 15.19 -5.14
N PRO A 143 7.17 16.16 -4.29
CA PRO A 143 6.52 16.51 -3.02
C PRO A 143 5.03 16.85 -3.15
N SER A 144 4.60 17.51 -4.22
CA SER A 144 3.19 17.84 -4.46
C SER A 144 2.31 16.59 -4.60
N ILE A 145 2.82 15.54 -5.25
CA ILE A 145 2.10 14.28 -5.42
C ILE A 145 2.13 13.45 -4.13
N ILE A 146 3.26 13.49 -3.38
CA ILE A 146 3.35 12.85 -2.07
C ILE A 146 2.24 13.38 -1.15
N LYS A 147 1.96 14.69 -1.18
CA LYS A 147 0.87 15.29 -0.41
C LYS A 147 -0.49 14.71 -0.81
N ILE A 148 -0.77 14.58 -2.11
CA ILE A 148 -2.02 13.97 -2.60
C ILE A 148 -2.14 12.53 -2.10
N ILE A 149 -1.07 11.73 -2.23
CA ILE A 149 -1.05 10.33 -1.76
C ILE A 149 -1.31 10.26 -0.26
N LYS A 150 -0.69 11.17 0.53
CA LYS A 150 -0.91 11.27 1.97
C LYS A 150 -2.39 11.52 2.30
N ASP A 151 -2.97 12.53 1.66
CA ASP A 151 -4.36 12.92 1.90
C ASP A 151 -5.32 11.78 1.54
N VAL A 152 -5.07 11.06 0.45
CA VAL A 152 -5.84 9.88 0.05
C VAL A 152 -5.72 8.74 1.07
N ILE A 153 -4.51 8.42 1.53
CA ILE A 153 -4.27 7.37 2.54
C ILE A 153 -5.04 7.67 3.83
N VAL A 154 -4.97 8.92 4.32
CA VAL A 154 -5.68 9.35 5.52
C VAL A 154 -7.19 9.29 5.29
N HIS A 155 -7.69 9.79 4.16
CA HIS A 155 -9.12 9.73 3.81
C HIS A 155 -9.65 8.29 3.80
N VAL A 156 -8.96 7.38 3.13
CA VAL A 156 -9.37 5.98 3.01
C VAL A 156 -9.37 5.27 4.38
N LYS A 157 -8.41 5.57 5.25
CA LYS A 157 -8.42 5.10 6.64
C LYS A 157 -9.62 5.64 7.41
N GLU A 158 -9.86 6.95 7.35
CA GLU A 158 -10.86 7.61 8.20
C GLU A 158 -12.29 7.37 7.75
N VAL A 159 -12.55 7.47 6.45
CA VAL A 159 -13.90 7.35 5.87
C VAL A 159 -14.26 5.88 5.62
N LYS A 160 -13.38 5.13 5.00
CA LYS A 160 -13.65 3.72 4.64
C LYS A 160 -13.29 2.73 5.74
N LYS A 161 -12.62 3.18 6.81
CA LYS A 161 -12.11 2.33 7.90
C LYS A 161 -11.20 1.21 7.39
N THR A 162 -10.54 1.45 6.24
CA THR A 162 -9.58 0.51 5.65
C THR A 162 -8.34 0.44 6.54
N THR A 163 -7.86 -0.75 6.80
CA THR A 163 -6.57 -0.97 7.46
C THR A 163 -5.46 -0.76 6.45
N ILE A 164 -4.43 -0.01 6.81
CA ILE A 164 -3.33 0.29 5.89
C ILE A 164 -2.03 -0.27 6.44
N VAL A 165 -1.32 -1.01 5.60
CA VAL A 165 0.04 -1.47 5.85
C VAL A 165 0.94 -0.75 4.87
N LEU A 166 1.89 0.01 5.39
CA LEU A 166 2.77 0.86 4.63
C LEU A 166 4.22 0.46 4.88
N VAL A 167 4.96 0.14 3.84
CA VAL A 167 6.42 0.11 3.89
C VAL A 167 6.93 1.44 3.39
N GLU A 168 7.76 2.12 4.18
CA GLU A 168 8.29 3.44 3.84
C GLU A 168 9.63 3.71 4.52
N GLN A 169 10.42 4.56 3.85
CA GLN A 169 11.69 5.05 4.36
C GLN A 169 11.65 6.58 4.60
N TYR A 170 10.70 7.27 3.99
CA TYR A 170 10.56 8.72 4.15
C TYR A 170 9.98 9.05 5.54
N PHE A 171 10.90 9.42 6.43
CA PHE A 171 10.63 9.58 7.86
C PHE A 171 9.49 10.56 8.17
N ASP A 172 9.51 11.76 7.56
CA ASP A 172 8.50 12.79 7.83
C ASP A 172 7.11 12.34 7.37
N PHE A 173 7.03 11.68 6.22
CA PHE A 173 5.77 11.12 5.73
C PHE A 173 5.18 10.11 6.72
N VAL A 174 6.01 9.19 7.23
CA VAL A 174 5.58 8.19 8.21
C VAL A 174 5.16 8.86 9.53
N GLN A 175 5.93 9.84 9.99
CA GLN A 175 5.64 10.56 11.23
C GLN A 175 4.29 11.28 11.18
N ASP A 176 3.91 11.77 10.00
CA ASP A 176 2.67 12.50 9.77
C ASP A 176 1.42 11.62 9.77
N ILE A 177 1.51 10.38 9.27
CA ILE A 177 0.29 9.59 9.00
C ILE A 177 0.19 8.28 9.78
N ALA A 178 1.31 7.70 10.24
CA ALA A 178 1.28 6.40 10.88
C ALA A 178 0.71 6.46 12.30
N ASP A 179 -0.14 5.49 12.64
CA ASP A 179 -0.59 5.28 14.02
C ASP A 179 0.42 4.44 14.79
N GLU A 180 0.94 3.38 14.16
CA GLU A 180 1.92 2.46 14.71
C GLU A 180 3.06 2.19 13.72
N VAL A 181 4.24 1.90 14.26
CA VAL A 181 5.41 1.55 13.46
C VAL A 181 6.05 0.27 13.94
N PHE A 182 6.57 -0.50 12.99
CA PHE A 182 7.45 -1.65 13.22
C PHE A 182 8.80 -1.37 12.55
N ILE A 183 9.85 -1.41 13.33
CA ILE A 183 11.21 -1.27 12.83
C ILE A 183 11.76 -2.66 12.56
N ILE A 184 12.11 -2.94 11.31
CA ILE A 184 12.69 -4.21 10.86
C ILE A 184 14.20 -4.04 10.72
N ASP A 185 14.93 -4.93 11.34
CA ASP A 185 16.38 -5.09 11.15
C ASP A 185 16.71 -6.55 10.93
N ARG A 186 17.44 -6.86 9.88
CA ARG A 186 17.89 -8.22 9.51
C ARG A 186 16.80 -9.29 9.59
N GLY A 187 15.62 -8.98 9.04
CA GLY A 187 14.47 -9.89 8.99
C GLY A 187 13.72 -10.06 10.31
N LYS A 188 14.04 -9.27 11.35
CA LYS A 188 13.39 -9.33 12.66
C LYS A 188 12.76 -8.00 13.04
N VAL A 189 11.66 -8.06 13.79
CA VAL A 189 11.10 -6.86 14.42
C VAL A 189 12.04 -6.43 15.54
N PHE A 190 12.79 -5.36 15.33
CA PHE A 190 13.67 -4.78 16.34
C PHE A 190 12.90 -4.04 17.42
N LYS A 191 11.94 -3.20 17.01
CA LYS A 191 11.09 -2.42 17.92
C LYS A 191 9.74 -2.14 17.26
N SER A 192 8.70 -2.02 18.06
CA SER A 192 7.38 -1.60 17.57
C SER A 192 6.66 -0.75 18.62
N GLY A 193 5.74 0.08 18.17
CA GLY A 193 4.92 0.93 19.03
C GLY A 193 4.22 2.04 18.27
N LYS A 194 3.62 2.98 19.02
CA LYS A 194 3.03 4.18 18.40
C LYS A 194 4.11 4.99 17.68
N VAL A 195 3.73 5.76 16.67
CA VAL A 195 4.64 6.58 15.85
C VAL A 195 5.60 7.44 16.67
N LYS A 196 5.24 7.83 17.89
CA LYS A 196 6.09 8.58 18.82
C LYS A 196 7.44 7.93 19.11
N ILE A 197 7.59 6.61 18.96
CA ILE A 197 8.88 5.92 19.15
C ILE A 197 9.94 6.36 18.14
N LEU A 198 9.55 6.92 16.99
CA LEU A 198 10.48 7.48 16.00
C LEU A 198 11.30 8.66 16.52
N LYS A 199 10.90 9.28 17.63
CA LYS A 199 11.67 10.34 18.30
C LYS A 199 12.91 9.82 19.05
N ASP A 200 12.99 8.49 19.27
CA ASP A 200 14.13 7.84 19.94
C ASP A 200 15.38 7.92 19.05
N LYS A 201 16.48 8.47 19.61
CA LYS A 201 17.75 8.61 18.90
C LYS A 201 18.32 7.28 18.40
N ASN A 202 18.12 6.19 19.17
CA ASN A 202 18.58 4.87 18.75
C ASN A 202 17.86 4.38 17.50
N ILE A 203 16.57 4.67 17.39
CA ILE A 203 15.77 4.32 16.21
C ILE A 203 16.22 5.13 15.00
N LYS A 204 16.45 6.45 15.18
CA LYS A 204 16.98 7.29 14.10
C LYS A 204 18.32 6.78 13.59
N ASN A 205 19.22 6.38 14.48
CA ASN A 205 20.53 5.81 14.09
C ASN A 205 20.37 4.49 13.29
N ILE A 206 19.42 3.62 13.69
CA ILE A 206 19.15 2.36 12.98
C ILE A 206 18.57 2.63 11.57
N LEU A 207 17.69 3.61 11.46
CA LEU A 207 17.09 4.02 10.19
C LEU A 207 18.06 4.83 9.33
N ALA A 208 19.17 5.33 9.90
CA ALA A 208 20.15 6.24 9.30
C ALA A 208 19.53 7.56 8.80
N VAL A 209 18.66 8.14 9.61
CA VAL A 209 17.98 9.43 9.38
C VAL A 209 18.56 10.49 10.31
#